data_a5c5c892acc29763e3b8759366a9f110
#
_entry.id   a5c5c892acc29763e3b8759366a9f110
#
_cell.length_a   1.000
_cell.length_b   1.000
_cell.length_c   1.000
_cell.angle_alpha   90.00
_cell.angle_beta   90.00
_cell.angle_gamma   90.00
#
_symmetry.space_group_name_H-M   'P 1'
#
loop_
_entity.id
_entity.type
_entity.pdbx_description
1 polymer ?
#
loop_
_entity_poly.entity_id
_entity_poly.type
_entity_poly.pdbx_seq_one_letter_code
_entity_poly.pdbx_strand_id
1 'polypeptide(L)'
;MNINRVHVSLREIDPPVWRLLEVSSRTTLKQLHHILQIAMGWEDSHLHEYIVDGQRYGTPDPHYDAPGDVVPETRVRLERVLPEPGASILYLYDFGDYWQHDIRLDAALPAEPGVTYPRLVGGARSCPPEDCGGTRGYADLLEILLDPEHEDFEQMHTWVGPRFNAEIFSAVAVNQHLQKRQSE
;
A
#
# COMPACT_ATOMS: atom_id res chain seq x y z
N MET A 1 3.98 9.02 -22.74
CA MET A 1 4.10 8.27 -21.47
C MET A 1 2.71 7.76 -21.13
N ASN A 2 2.57 6.46 -20.84
CA ASN A 2 1.30 5.88 -20.40
C ASN A 2 1.22 5.92 -18.89
N ILE A 3 0.03 6.21 -18.36
CA ILE A 3 -0.28 6.27 -16.96
C ILE A 3 -1.24 5.13 -16.63
N ASN A 4 -0.90 4.35 -15.64
CA ASN A 4 -1.74 3.30 -15.09
C ASN A 4 -2.54 3.89 -13.93
N ARG A 5 -3.87 3.83 -14.01
CA ARG A 5 -4.75 4.06 -12.87
C ARG A 5 -4.94 2.73 -12.16
N VAL A 6 -4.36 2.62 -10.97
CA VAL A 6 -4.38 1.40 -10.18
C VAL A 6 -5.22 1.58 -8.92
N HIS A 7 -6.11 0.64 -8.68
CA HIS A 7 -6.88 0.53 -7.45
C HIS A 7 -6.13 -0.41 -6.50
N VAL A 8 -5.84 0.08 -5.32
CA VAL A 8 -5.17 -0.65 -4.23
C VAL A 8 -6.17 -0.81 -3.09
N SER A 9 -6.44 -2.02 -2.67
CA SER A 9 -7.37 -2.27 -1.57
C SER A 9 -6.76 -3.26 -0.58
N LEU A 10 -6.78 -2.90 0.71
CA LEU A 10 -6.36 -3.76 1.79
C LEU A 10 -7.39 -4.87 1.97
N ARG A 11 -6.93 -6.14 1.98
CA ARG A 11 -7.81 -7.30 2.13
C ARG A 11 -8.32 -7.43 3.56
N GLU A 12 -9.48 -8.08 3.70
CA GLU A 12 -10.07 -8.47 4.98
C GLU A 12 -10.35 -7.32 5.95
N ILE A 13 -10.47 -6.09 5.44
CA ILE A 13 -10.86 -4.90 6.20
C ILE A 13 -12.22 -4.41 5.70
N ASP A 14 -13.17 -4.29 6.60
CA ASP A 14 -14.51 -3.76 6.33
C ASP A 14 -14.90 -2.71 7.40
N PRO A 15 -15.32 -1.49 6.99
CA PRO A 15 -15.34 -0.96 5.62
C PRO A 15 -13.93 -0.85 5.01
N PRO A 16 -13.80 -0.92 3.66
CA PRO A 16 -12.51 -1.08 3.01
C PRO A 16 -11.59 0.14 3.14
N VAL A 17 -10.32 -0.11 3.40
CA VAL A 17 -9.21 0.85 3.22
C VAL A 17 -8.68 0.71 1.80
N TRP A 18 -8.79 1.77 0.99
CA TRP A 18 -8.38 1.70 -0.42
C TRP A 18 -7.76 3.01 -0.92
N ARG A 19 -7.01 2.92 -1.99
CA ARG A 19 -6.34 4.03 -2.68
C ARG A 19 -6.51 3.88 -4.19
N LEU A 20 -6.75 4.98 -4.88
CA LEU A 20 -6.74 5.04 -6.34
C LEU A 20 -5.57 5.92 -6.78
N LEU A 21 -4.58 5.30 -7.38
CA LEU A 21 -3.31 5.94 -7.76
C LEU A 21 -3.20 6.03 -9.28
N GLU A 22 -2.60 7.11 -9.74
CA GLU A 22 -2.12 7.24 -11.13
C GLU A 22 -0.60 7.28 -11.13
N VAL A 23 0.00 6.28 -11.76
CA VAL A 23 1.45 6.06 -11.82
C VAL A 23 1.91 5.80 -13.24
N SER A 24 3.16 6.10 -13.57
CA SER A 24 3.71 5.73 -14.89
C SER A 24 3.66 4.21 -15.09
N SER A 25 3.27 3.74 -16.26
CA SER A 25 3.35 2.32 -16.63
C SER A 25 4.79 1.77 -16.54
N ARG A 26 5.79 2.65 -16.57
CA ARG A 26 7.22 2.33 -16.46
C ARG A 26 7.73 2.30 -15.01
N THR A 27 6.91 2.63 -14.03
CA THR A 27 7.24 2.50 -12.60
C THR A 27 7.64 1.07 -12.31
N THR A 28 8.79 0.87 -11.64
CA THR A 28 9.23 -0.46 -11.19
C THR A 28 8.44 -0.89 -9.96
N LEU A 29 8.41 -2.19 -9.66
CA LEU A 29 7.76 -2.69 -8.44
C LEU A 29 8.41 -2.09 -7.18
N LYS A 30 9.73 -1.87 -7.18
CA LYS A 30 10.43 -1.15 -6.09
C LYS A 30 9.94 0.28 -5.90
N GLN A 31 9.75 1.00 -6.99
CA GLN A 31 9.18 2.36 -6.93
C GLN A 31 7.72 2.34 -6.49
N LEU A 32 6.94 1.35 -6.96
CA LEU A 32 5.56 1.18 -6.52
C LEU A 32 5.47 0.93 -5.02
N HIS A 33 6.34 0.09 -4.45
CA HIS A 33 6.41 -0.14 -3.01
C HIS A 33 6.51 1.19 -2.23
N HIS A 34 7.46 2.06 -2.59
CA HIS A 34 7.58 3.35 -1.92
C HIS A 34 6.36 4.26 -2.11
N ILE A 35 5.71 4.20 -3.28
CA ILE A 35 4.46 4.94 -3.52
C ILE A 35 3.35 4.40 -2.60
N LEU A 36 3.26 3.08 -2.43
CA LEU A 36 2.28 2.43 -1.56
C LEU A 36 2.52 2.79 -0.09
N GLN A 37 3.77 2.78 0.38
CA GLN A 37 4.12 3.19 1.74
C GLN A 37 3.61 4.60 2.05
N ILE A 38 3.87 5.56 1.15
CA ILE A 38 3.37 6.93 1.29
C ILE A 38 1.84 6.99 1.22
N ALA A 39 1.22 6.26 0.28
CA ALA A 39 -0.22 6.30 0.06
C ALA A 39 -1.00 5.67 1.20
N MET A 40 -0.44 4.66 1.85
CA MET A 40 -0.99 4.01 3.02
C MET A 40 -0.66 4.80 4.31
N GLY A 41 0.51 5.40 4.41
CA GLY A 41 0.97 6.14 5.58
C GLY A 41 1.85 5.30 6.49
N TRP A 42 2.49 4.26 5.93
CA TRP A 42 3.45 3.40 6.63
C TRP A 42 4.88 3.94 6.52
N GLU A 43 5.77 3.40 7.37
CA GLU A 43 7.14 3.92 7.55
C GLU A 43 8.22 3.12 6.83
N ASP A 44 7.83 2.09 6.03
CA ASP A 44 8.77 1.20 5.31
C ASP A 44 9.71 0.44 6.26
N SER A 45 9.16 0.00 7.41
CA SER A 45 9.92 -0.65 8.50
C SER A 45 10.02 -2.17 8.34
N HIS A 46 9.23 -2.77 7.45
CA HIS A 46 9.11 -4.22 7.29
C HIS A 46 9.41 -4.70 5.87
N LEU A 47 9.59 -6.01 5.73
CA LEU A 47 9.79 -6.66 4.44
C LEU A 47 8.49 -6.71 3.63
N HIS A 48 8.66 -6.79 2.32
CA HIS A 48 7.53 -6.89 1.39
C HIS A 48 7.85 -7.78 0.20
N GLU A 49 6.80 -8.23 -0.48
CA GLU A 49 6.89 -8.90 -1.77
C GLU A 49 5.65 -8.66 -2.63
N TYR A 50 5.78 -8.91 -3.91
CA TYR A 50 4.66 -9.00 -4.85
C TYR A 50 4.51 -10.44 -5.33
N ILE A 51 3.27 -10.85 -5.58
CA ILE A 51 2.94 -12.14 -6.18
C ILE A 51 2.13 -11.90 -7.45
N VAL A 52 2.65 -12.40 -8.57
CA VAL A 52 2.01 -12.29 -9.88
C VAL A 52 2.00 -13.67 -10.51
N ASP A 53 0.84 -14.25 -10.75
CA ASP A 53 0.69 -15.59 -11.33
C ASP A 53 1.55 -16.66 -10.64
N GLY A 54 1.68 -16.56 -9.31
CA GLY A 54 2.46 -17.48 -8.48
C GLY A 54 3.97 -17.18 -8.43
N GLN A 55 4.48 -16.24 -9.23
CA GLN A 55 5.86 -15.79 -9.15
C GLN A 55 6.02 -14.70 -8.09
N ARG A 56 7.03 -14.84 -7.23
CA ARG A 56 7.39 -13.85 -6.21
C ARG A 56 8.37 -12.82 -6.78
N TYR A 57 8.16 -11.55 -6.41
CA TYR A 57 9.02 -10.41 -6.76
C TYR A 57 9.32 -9.60 -5.49
N GLY A 58 10.58 -9.28 -5.26
CA GLY A 58 11.00 -8.58 -4.06
C GLY A 58 12.51 -8.38 -4.02
N THR A 59 13.07 -8.32 -2.83
CA THR A 59 14.51 -8.35 -2.61
C THR A 59 14.92 -9.79 -2.28
N PRO A 60 15.61 -10.52 -3.19
CA PRO A 60 16.03 -11.89 -2.91
C PRO A 60 16.97 -11.97 -1.71
N ASP A 61 16.74 -12.92 -0.82
CA ASP A 61 17.63 -13.24 0.30
C ASP A 61 18.34 -14.58 0.03
N PRO A 62 19.67 -14.59 -0.21
CA PRO A 62 20.41 -15.81 -0.52
C PRO A 62 20.42 -16.86 0.60
N HIS A 63 20.02 -16.50 1.82
CA HIS A 63 19.94 -17.44 2.94
C HIS A 63 18.60 -18.21 2.99
N TYR A 64 17.55 -17.63 2.40
CA TYR A 64 16.19 -18.19 2.46
C TYR A 64 15.60 -18.52 1.09
N ASP A 65 16.05 -17.85 0.01
CA ASP A 65 15.50 -18.04 -1.33
C ASP A 65 16.45 -18.88 -2.20
N ALA A 66 15.92 -19.89 -2.89
CA ALA A 66 16.68 -20.56 -3.94
C ALA A 66 16.85 -19.63 -5.17
N PRO A 67 17.89 -19.82 -5.99
CA PRO A 67 18.08 -19.01 -7.17
C PRO A 67 16.86 -19.05 -8.09
N GLY A 68 16.24 -17.89 -8.31
CA GLY A 68 15.06 -17.72 -9.17
C GLY A 68 13.72 -17.76 -8.46
N ASP A 69 13.65 -18.11 -7.18
CA ASP A 69 12.40 -18.12 -6.40
C ASP A 69 11.82 -16.70 -6.29
N VAL A 70 12.69 -15.72 -6.08
CA VAL A 70 12.33 -14.30 -6.01
C VAL A 70 13.02 -13.54 -7.13
N VAL A 71 12.25 -12.85 -7.96
CA VAL A 71 12.74 -11.98 -9.02
C VAL A 71 12.98 -10.57 -8.45
N PRO A 72 14.16 -9.96 -8.71
CA PRO A 72 14.42 -8.60 -8.23
C PRO A 72 13.41 -7.59 -8.75
N GLU A 73 12.65 -6.99 -7.84
CA GLU A 73 11.58 -6.00 -8.10
C GLU A 73 12.08 -4.72 -8.78
N THR A 74 13.38 -4.40 -8.63
CA THR A 74 14.02 -3.24 -9.26
C THR A 74 14.05 -3.30 -10.79
N ARG A 75 13.91 -4.49 -11.37
CA ARG A 75 13.98 -4.75 -12.81
C ARG A 75 12.64 -4.97 -13.47
N VAL A 76 11.55 -5.00 -12.70
CA VAL A 76 10.21 -5.32 -13.17
C VAL A 76 9.34 -4.08 -13.17
N ARG A 77 8.76 -3.73 -14.32
CA ARG A 77 7.89 -2.57 -14.51
C ARG A 77 6.42 -2.97 -14.47
N LEU A 78 5.56 -2.02 -14.11
CA LEU A 78 4.11 -2.22 -14.05
C LEU A 78 3.52 -2.67 -15.40
N GLU A 79 4.00 -2.13 -16.52
CA GLU A 79 3.53 -2.54 -17.86
C GLU A 79 3.71 -4.03 -18.16
N ARG A 80 4.62 -4.71 -17.43
CA ARG A 80 4.84 -6.15 -17.57
C ARG A 80 3.87 -6.97 -16.73
N VAL A 81 3.56 -6.54 -15.52
CA VAL A 81 2.77 -7.30 -14.53
C VAL A 81 1.31 -6.87 -14.49
N LEU A 82 1.01 -5.69 -15.01
CA LEU A 82 -0.32 -5.13 -15.20
C LEU A 82 -0.48 -4.70 -16.67
N PRO A 83 -0.53 -5.64 -17.63
CA PRO A 83 -0.46 -5.33 -19.06
C PRO A 83 -1.73 -4.69 -19.62
N GLU A 84 -2.89 -4.95 -19.01
CA GLU A 84 -4.20 -4.48 -19.50
C GLU A 84 -5.17 -4.23 -18.34
N PRO A 85 -6.17 -3.39 -18.52
CA PRO A 85 -7.22 -3.18 -17.51
C PRO A 85 -7.88 -4.48 -17.08
N GLY A 86 -8.05 -4.64 -15.78
CA GLY A 86 -8.53 -5.86 -15.12
C GLY A 86 -7.40 -6.77 -14.61
N ALA A 87 -6.16 -6.63 -15.10
CA ALA A 87 -5.02 -7.34 -14.53
C ALA A 87 -4.81 -6.92 -13.06
N SER A 88 -4.41 -7.88 -12.24
CA SER A 88 -4.18 -7.66 -10.80
C SER A 88 -2.95 -8.40 -10.30
N ILE A 89 -2.33 -7.84 -9.27
CA ILE A 89 -1.22 -8.43 -8.54
C ILE A 89 -1.49 -8.32 -7.04
N LEU A 90 -0.91 -9.24 -6.27
CA LEU A 90 -0.94 -9.18 -4.81
C LEU A 90 0.34 -8.48 -4.32
N TYR A 91 0.19 -7.54 -3.40
CA TYR A 91 1.30 -6.95 -2.65
C TYR A 91 1.14 -7.33 -1.19
N LEU A 92 2.19 -7.91 -0.62
CA LEU A 92 2.28 -8.30 0.77
C LEU A 92 3.30 -7.40 1.46
N TYR A 93 2.90 -6.79 2.54
CA TYR A 93 3.76 -5.96 3.39
C TYR A 93 3.71 -6.47 4.82
N ASP A 94 4.85 -6.50 5.48
CA ASP A 94 5.06 -7.05 6.81
C ASP A 94 4.69 -8.53 6.92
N PHE A 95 5.69 -9.40 6.98
CA PHE A 95 5.45 -10.85 7.06
C PHE A 95 4.97 -11.30 8.45
N GLY A 96 5.00 -10.41 9.46
CA GLY A 96 4.42 -10.63 10.79
C GLY A 96 2.93 -10.35 10.80
N ASP A 97 2.53 -9.12 10.47
CA ASP A 97 1.13 -8.68 10.41
C ASP A 97 0.41 -9.12 9.14
N TYR A 98 1.15 -9.47 8.10
CA TYR A 98 0.68 -10.08 6.86
C TYR A 98 -0.33 -9.22 6.07
N TRP A 99 -0.03 -7.92 5.91
CA TRP A 99 -0.89 -6.98 5.20
C TRP A 99 -0.96 -7.27 3.70
N GLN A 100 -2.05 -7.85 3.25
CA GLN A 100 -2.31 -8.17 1.84
C GLN A 100 -3.08 -7.07 1.12
N HIS A 101 -2.60 -6.67 -0.06
CA HIS A 101 -3.25 -5.66 -0.90
C HIS A 101 -3.51 -6.20 -2.29
N ASP A 102 -4.75 -6.11 -2.73
CA ASP A 102 -5.07 -6.27 -4.14
C ASP A 102 -4.73 -4.99 -4.88
N ILE A 103 -3.88 -5.10 -5.89
CA ILE A 103 -3.53 -4.00 -6.80
C ILE A 103 -4.05 -4.35 -8.18
N ARG A 104 -5.08 -3.65 -8.64
CA ARG A 104 -5.73 -3.88 -9.93
C ARG A 104 -5.53 -2.68 -10.85
N LEU A 105 -5.20 -2.94 -12.12
CA LEU A 105 -5.22 -1.91 -13.17
C LEU A 105 -6.66 -1.63 -13.59
N ASP A 106 -7.15 -0.43 -13.29
CA ASP A 106 -8.49 0.00 -13.70
C ASP A 106 -8.50 0.60 -15.10
N ALA A 107 -7.47 1.37 -15.46
CA ALA A 107 -7.34 1.99 -16.76
C ALA A 107 -5.89 2.30 -17.12
N ALA A 108 -5.57 2.25 -18.42
CA ALA A 108 -4.35 2.79 -18.99
C ALA A 108 -4.70 4.10 -19.74
N LEU A 109 -4.07 5.19 -19.35
CA LEU A 109 -4.41 6.55 -19.77
C LEU A 109 -3.20 7.25 -20.42
N PRO A 110 -3.38 8.18 -21.33
CA PRO A 110 -2.32 9.10 -21.72
C PRO A 110 -1.97 10.04 -20.55
N ALA A 111 -0.69 10.41 -20.44
CA ALA A 111 -0.30 11.44 -19.48
C ALA A 111 -0.95 12.78 -19.81
N GLU A 112 -1.49 13.46 -18.81
CA GLU A 112 -2.08 14.78 -18.94
C GLU A 112 -0.97 15.87 -18.91
N PRO A 113 -1.01 16.86 -19.82
CA PRO A 113 -0.06 17.97 -19.79
C PRO A 113 -0.14 18.74 -18.46
N GLY A 114 1.02 19.04 -17.88
CA GLY A 114 1.11 19.80 -16.62
C GLY A 114 0.78 19.02 -15.35
N VAL A 115 0.49 17.72 -15.46
CA VAL A 115 0.23 16.85 -14.29
C VAL A 115 1.50 16.12 -13.89
N THR A 116 1.80 16.13 -12.59
CA THR A 116 2.92 15.41 -11.99
C THR A 116 2.44 14.04 -11.47
N TYR A 117 3.18 12.99 -11.79
CA TYR A 117 2.94 11.62 -11.36
C TYR A 117 4.11 11.08 -10.53
N PRO A 118 3.88 10.17 -9.53
CA PRO A 118 2.60 9.60 -9.14
C PRO A 118 1.69 10.61 -8.48
N ARG A 119 0.37 10.39 -8.60
CA ARG A 119 -0.63 11.12 -7.83
C ARG A 119 -1.71 10.18 -7.29
N LEU A 120 -2.26 10.51 -6.16
CA LEU A 120 -3.45 9.89 -5.61
C LEU A 120 -4.69 10.65 -6.08
N VAL A 121 -5.66 9.96 -6.67
CA VAL A 121 -6.90 10.55 -7.19
C VAL A 121 -8.15 10.15 -6.41
N GLY A 122 -8.03 9.19 -5.49
CA GLY A 122 -9.11 8.77 -4.59
C GLY A 122 -8.62 7.86 -3.49
N GLY A 123 -9.46 7.64 -2.48
CA GLY A 123 -9.18 6.77 -1.37
C GLY A 123 -10.19 6.93 -0.24
N ALA A 124 -10.20 6.00 0.68
CA ALA A 124 -11.01 6.07 1.90
C ALA A 124 -10.27 5.44 3.06
N ARG A 125 -10.54 5.97 4.23
CA ARG A 125 -10.11 5.57 5.56
C ARG A 125 -8.59 5.63 5.80
N SER A 126 -8.21 5.85 7.04
CA SER A 126 -6.82 5.72 7.49
C SER A 126 -6.39 4.26 7.37
N CYS A 127 -5.12 4.08 7.08
CA CYS A 127 -4.52 2.75 7.14
C CYS A 127 -4.39 2.28 8.59
N PRO A 128 -4.43 0.97 8.87
CA PRO A 128 -4.05 0.44 10.16
C PRO A 128 -2.67 0.94 10.60
N PRO A 129 -2.44 1.21 11.89
CA PRO A 129 -1.10 1.47 12.40
C PRO A 129 -0.18 0.27 12.15
N GLU A 130 1.11 0.50 11.99
CA GLU A 130 2.09 -0.59 11.95
C GLU A 130 2.11 -1.35 13.28
N ASP A 131 2.45 -2.65 13.24
CA ASP A 131 2.59 -3.52 14.41
C ASP A 131 1.30 -3.68 15.25
N CYS A 132 0.11 -3.46 14.65
CA CYS A 132 -1.15 -3.62 15.37
C CYS A 132 -1.67 -5.07 15.42
N GLY A 133 -0.95 -6.04 14.85
CA GLY A 133 -1.31 -7.47 14.88
C GLY A 133 -2.15 -7.92 13.69
N GLY A 134 -1.96 -7.29 12.52
CA GLY A 134 -2.64 -7.63 11.28
C GLY A 134 -4.14 -7.30 11.30
N THR A 135 -4.90 -7.92 10.40
CA THR A 135 -6.34 -7.64 10.24
C THR A 135 -7.14 -7.89 11.51
N ARG A 136 -6.76 -8.94 12.27
CA ARG A 136 -7.41 -9.26 13.54
C ARG A 136 -7.08 -8.24 14.62
N GLY A 137 -5.79 -7.95 14.83
CA GLY A 137 -5.38 -6.95 15.84
C GLY A 137 -5.93 -5.57 15.54
N TYR A 138 -6.07 -5.22 14.24
CA TYR A 138 -6.72 -3.97 13.85
C TYR A 138 -8.22 -3.95 14.19
N ALA A 139 -8.93 -5.06 14.00
CA ALA A 139 -10.34 -5.16 14.40
C ALA A 139 -10.50 -5.02 15.91
N ASP A 140 -9.68 -5.75 16.69
CA ASP A 140 -9.66 -5.66 18.15
C ASP A 140 -9.33 -4.22 18.61
N LEU A 141 -8.34 -3.57 17.99
CA LEU A 141 -7.99 -2.17 18.26
C LEU A 141 -9.17 -1.22 18.04
N LEU A 142 -9.90 -1.37 16.93
CA LEU A 142 -11.06 -0.52 16.65
C LEU A 142 -12.19 -0.73 17.68
N GLU A 143 -12.44 -1.96 18.11
CA GLU A 143 -13.42 -2.27 19.15
C GLU A 143 -13.04 -1.60 20.48
N ILE A 144 -11.77 -1.74 20.90
CA ILE A 144 -11.26 -1.10 22.11
C ILE A 144 -11.42 0.41 22.06
N LEU A 145 -11.08 1.04 20.93
CA LEU A 145 -11.15 2.51 20.80
C LEU A 145 -12.59 3.05 20.73
N LEU A 146 -13.58 2.20 20.49
CA LEU A 146 -15.00 2.55 20.52
C LEU A 146 -15.63 2.49 21.93
N ASP A 147 -14.99 1.81 22.89
CA ASP A 147 -15.49 1.63 24.24
C ASP A 147 -14.57 2.27 25.29
N PRO A 148 -14.83 3.50 25.73
CA PRO A 148 -14.02 4.17 26.76
C PRO A 148 -13.97 3.45 28.11
N GLU A 149 -14.86 2.49 28.38
CA GLU A 149 -14.86 1.69 29.59
C GLU A 149 -14.07 0.37 29.45
N HIS A 150 -13.53 0.11 28.26
CA HIS A 150 -12.69 -1.09 28.02
C HIS A 150 -11.39 -0.99 28.82
N GLU A 151 -10.95 -2.10 29.43
CA GLU A 151 -9.75 -2.15 30.30
C GLU A 151 -8.46 -1.67 29.58
N ASP A 152 -8.36 -1.89 28.27
CA ASP A 152 -7.19 -1.50 27.45
C ASP A 152 -7.36 -0.15 26.74
N PHE A 153 -8.49 0.55 26.93
CA PHE A 153 -8.78 1.79 26.17
C PHE A 153 -7.67 2.83 26.32
N GLU A 154 -7.28 3.18 27.51
CA GLU A 154 -6.25 4.22 27.79
C GLU A 154 -4.89 3.84 27.18
N GLN A 155 -4.53 2.56 27.24
CA GLN A 155 -3.30 2.05 26.66
C GLN A 155 -3.32 2.17 25.14
N MET A 156 -4.37 1.66 24.48
CA MET A 156 -4.49 1.66 23.02
C MET A 156 -4.67 3.08 22.47
N HIS A 157 -5.48 3.91 23.14
CA HIS A 157 -5.64 5.32 22.76
C HIS A 157 -4.31 6.11 22.84
N THR A 158 -3.49 5.84 23.86
CA THR A 158 -2.16 6.42 24.00
C THR A 158 -1.22 5.93 22.91
N TRP A 159 -1.27 4.62 22.62
CA TRP A 159 -0.40 3.98 21.62
C TRP A 159 -0.66 4.49 20.20
N VAL A 160 -1.90 4.55 19.75
CA VAL A 160 -2.23 5.08 18.41
C VAL A 160 -2.07 6.59 18.32
N GLY A 161 -2.10 7.27 19.47
CA GLY A 161 -2.03 8.72 19.59
C GLY A 161 -3.35 9.45 19.35
N PRO A 162 -3.48 10.69 19.85
CA PRO A 162 -4.75 11.41 19.90
C PRO A 162 -5.29 11.85 18.53
N ARG A 163 -4.53 11.70 17.47
CA ARG A 163 -4.92 12.08 16.11
C ARG A 163 -5.36 10.91 15.24
N PHE A 164 -5.22 9.68 15.76
CA PHE A 164 -5.68 8.51 15.00
C PHE A 164 -7.21 8.52 14.90
N ASN A 165 -7.69 8.37 13.69
CA ASN A 165 -9.11 8.17 13.40
C ASN A 165 -9.21 7.31 12.12
N ALA A 166 -9.77 6.13 12.25
CA ALA A 166 -9.89 5.16 11.17
C ALA A 166 -10.69 5.67 9.96
N GLU A 167 -11.62 6.60 10.17
CA GLU A 167 -12.51 7.13 9.13
C GLU A 167 -11.91 8.29 8.34
N ILE A 168 -10.80 8.87 8.81
CA ILE A 168 -10.20 10.04 8.17
C ILE A 168 -9.22 9.61 7.09
N PHE A 169 -9.33 10.26 5.92
CA PHE A 169 -8.37 10.12 4.83
C PHE A 169 -8.21 11.47 4.11
N SER A 170 -6.97 11.83 3.78
CA SER A 170 -6.67 13.08 3.06
C SER A 170 -5.80 12.84 1.82
N ALA A 171 -6.42 12.82 0.66
CA ALA A 171 -5.72 12.75 -0.61
C ALA A 171 -4.74 13.93 -0.82
N VAL A 172 -5.05 15.10 -0.26
CA VAL A 172 -4.18 16.28 -0.34
C VAL A 172 -2.87 16.03 0.42
N ALA A 173 -2.95 15.52 1.65
CA ALA A 173 -1.76 15.22 2.45
C ALA A 173 -0.87 14.16 1.78
N VAL A 174 -1.47 13.08 1.26
CA VAL A 174 -0.74 12.03 0.53
C VAL A 174 -0.03 12.62 -0.69
N ASN A 175 -0.72 13.43 -1.50
CA ASN A 175 -0.13 14.03 -2.70
C ASN A 175 1.03 14.97 -2.36
N GLN A 176 0.96 15.70 -1.26
CA GLN A 176 2.08 16.53 -0.80
C GLN A 176 3.32 15.70 -0.48
N HIS A 177 3.16 14.53 0.16
CA HIS A 177 4.27 13.62 0.44
C HIS A 177 4.83 12.96 -0.83
N LEU A 178 3.97 12.51 -1.75
CA LEU A 178 4.39 11.96 -3.03
C LEU A 178 5.23 12.95 -3.85
N GLN A 179 4.88 14.24 -3.84
CA GLN A 179 5.61 15.29 -4.56
C GLN A 179 6.96 15.63 -3.93
N LYS A 180 7.06 15.66 -2.61
CA LYS A 180 8.31 15.94 -1.90
C LYS A 180 9.40 14.92 -2.24
N ARG A 181 9.06 13.64 -2.25
CA ARG A 181 10.02 12.55 -2.53
C ARG A 181 10.53 12.51 -3.96
N GLN A 182 9.86 13.18 -4.90
CA GLN A 182 10.36 13.31 -6.30
C GLN A 182 11.42 14.39 -6.44
N SER A 183 11.55 15.27 -5.45
CA SER A 183 12.46 16.43 -5.48
C SER A 183 13.79 16.13 -4.78
N GLU A 184 13.92 14.95 -4.14
CA GLU A 184 15.13 14.41 -3.52
C GLU A 184 15.82 13.40 -4.45
#